data_246b5c801362d735e0af3a4255109055
#
_entry.id   246b5c801362d735e0af3a4255109055
#
_cell.length_a   1.000
_cell.length_b   1.000
_cell.length_c   1.000
_cell.angle_alpha   90.00
_cell.angle_beta   90.00
_cell.angle_gamma   90.00
#
_symmetry.space_group_name_H-M   'P 1'
#
loop_
_entity.id
_entity.type
_entity.pdbx_description
1 polymer ?
#
loop_
_entity_poly.entity_id
_entity_poly.type
_entity_poly.pdbx_seq_one_letter_code
_entity_poly.pdbx_strand_id
1 'polypeptide(L)'
;SQALFEIAKGDTPFTVDTRIAYSGDSQSAIVLNALDYAKGDEKVTFSGGQFQLDADRDGKNISLKGQAGSGQIDALNEYNQKVQLRFVNLTTDGATELASFNERIGQQKMTLDKLAISVEGKELALIDGMALDGGSTLTQDGKGVNSQVNYTVNSLKLQGQDMGSG
;
A
#
# COMPACT_ATOMS: atom_id res chain seq x y z
N SER A 1 -10.76 8.68 9.80
CA SER A 1 -12.05 8.70 10.50
C SER A 1 -11.93 8.21 11.93
N GLN A 2 -12.93 8.49 12.72
CA GLN A 2 -12.97 8.08 14.11
C GLN A 2 -13.03 6.55 14.27
N ALA A 3 -13.71 5.87 13.36
CA ALA A 3 -13.78 4.41 13.37
C ALA A 3 -12.41 3.76 13.20
N LEU A 4 -11.60 4.26 12.27
CA LEU A 4 -10.24 3.77 12.08
C LEU A 4 -9.37 4.03 13.31
N PHE A 5 -9.54 5.18 13.95
CA PHE A 5 -8.83 5.51 15.17
C PHE A 5 -9.19 4.55 16.31
N GLU A 6 -10.47 4.23 16.49
CA GLU A 6 -10.94 3.31 17.50
C GLU A 6 -10.42 1.87 17.26
N ILE A 7 -10.39 1.43 16.02
CA ILE A 7 -9.83 0.13 15.66
C ILE A 7 -8.35 0.06 16.02
N ALA A 8 -7.57 1.06 15.63
CA ALA A 8 -6.14 1.11 15.92
C ALA A 8 -5.86 1.18 17.41
N LYS A 9 -6.75 1.78 18.19
CA LYS A 9 -6.60 1.93 19.64
C LYS A 9 -7.02 0.68 20.40
N GLY A 10 -8.05 -0.03 19.95
CA GLY A 10 -8.65 -1.15 20.69
C GLY A 10 -8.08 -2.52 20.36
N ASP A 11 -7.66 -2.74 19.12
CA ASP A 11 -7.17 -4.04 18.64
C ASP A 11 -5.76 -3.92 18.11
N THR A 12 -5.00 -5.02 18.17
CA THR A 12 -3.71 -5.11 17.49
C THR A 12 -3.95 -5.32 16.01
N PRO A 13 -3.75 -4.29 15.14
CA PRO A 13 -4.09 -4.41 13.72
C PRO A 13 -3.11 -5.29 12.95
N PHE A 14 -1.96 -5.60 13.52
CA PHE A 14 -0.95 -6.41 12.86
C PHE A 14 -0.09 -7.17 13.88
N THR A 15 0.59 -8.20 13.40
CA THR A 15 1.61 -8.94 14.15
C THR A 15 2.91 -8.94 13.37
N VAL A 16 4.04 -8.95 14.07
CA VAL A 16 5.37 -9.02 13.46
C VAL A 16 6.14 -10.15 14.13
N ASP A 17 6.65 -11.06 13.32
CA ASP A 17 7.53 -12.15 13.77
C ASP A 17 8.88 -11.96 13.10
N THR A 18 9.90 -11.66 13.91
CA THR A 18 11.25 -11.37 13.41
C THR A 18 12.21 -12.47 13.81
N ARG A 19 12.98 -12.94 12.84
CA ARG A 19 14.08 -13.88 13.05
C ARG A 19 15.40 -13.17 12.75
N ILE A 20 16.36 -13.36 13.62
CA ILE A 20 17.69 -12.78 13.48
C ILE A 20 18.69 -13.92 13.39
N ALA A 21 19.45 -13.99 12.29
CA ALA A 21 20.48 -14.98 12.08
C ALA A 21 21.75 -14.61 12.85
N TYR A 22 22.65 -15.55 13.01
CA TYR A 22 23.95 -15.28 13.64
C TYR A 22 24.76 -14.24 12.88
N SER A 23 24.54 -14.12 11.58
CA SER A 23 25.14 -13.07 10.76
C SER A 23 24.65 -11.67 11.14
N GLY A 24 23.53 -11.57 11.84
CA GLY A 24 22.85 -10.31 12.14
C GLY A 24 21.78 -9.94 11.13
N ASP A 25 21.63 -10.71 10.04
CA ASP A 25 20.57 -10.50 9.07
C ASP A 25 19.22 -10.82 9.70
N SER A 26 18.20 -10.05 9.36
CA SER A 26 16.85 -10.22 9.91
C SER A 26 15.83 -10.50 8.82
N GLN A 27 14.83 -11.29 9.19
CA GLN A 27 13.66 -11.57 8.36
C GLN A 27 12.43 -11.34 9.22
N SER A 28 11.56 -10.46 8.77
CA SER A 28 10.33 -10.13 9.50
C SER A 28 9.12 -10.49 8.66
N ALA A 29 8.27 -11.34 9.23
CA ALA A 29 6.96 -11.65 8.67
C ALA A 29 5.94 -10.74 9.33
N ILE A 30 5.26 -9.92 8.55
CA ILE A 30 4.27 -8.96 9.02
C ILE A 30 2.91 -9.43 8.53
N VAL A 31 1.99 -9.66 9.45
CA VAL A 31 0.62 -10.07 9.13
C VAL A 31 -0.33 -8.97 9.54
N LEU A 32 -1.08 -8.44 8.57
CA LEU A 32 -2.18 -7.52 8.83
C LEU A 32 -3.44 -8.34 9.04
N ASN A 33 -4.10 -8.16 10.17
CA ASN A 33 -5.28 -8.92 10.51
C ASN A 33 -6.49 -8.46 9.71
N ALA A 34 -7.36 -9.39 9.38
CA ALA A 34 -8.65 -9.06 8.80
C ALA A 34 -9.46 -8.21 9.78
N LEU A 35 -10.22 -7.28 9.26
CA LEU A 35 -11.08 -6.39 10.04
C LEU A 35 -12.52 -6.49 9.54
N ASP A 36 -13.46 -6.46 10.48
CA ASP A 36 -14.88 -6.34 10.19
C ASP A 36 -15.47 -5.52 11.34
N TYR A 37 -15.58 -4.23 11.12
CA TYR A 37 -15.97 -3.27 12.13
C TYR A 37 -17.09 -2.39 11.62
N ALA A 38 -18.10 -2.15 12.46
CA ALA A 38 -19.20 -1.26 12.12
C ALA A 38 -19.63 -0.50 13.37
N LYS A 39 -19.87 0.80 13.20
CA LYS A 39 -20.41 1.66 14.25
C LYS A 39 -21.24 2.77 13.60
N GLY A 40 -22.55 2.75 13.84
CA GLY A 40 -23.44 3.70 13.18
C GLY A 40 -23.38 3.57 11.67
N ASP A 41 -23.12 4.68 11.01
CA ASP A 41 -22.99 4.73 9.54
C ASP A 41 -21.60 4.45 9.03
N GLU A 42 -20.65 4.17 9.93
CA GLU A 42 -19.27 3.83 9.55
C GLU A 42 -19.06 2.33 9.55
N LYS A 43 -18.41 1.84 8.52
CA LYS A 43 -18.07 0.43 8.39
C LYS A 43 -16.71 0.29 7.73
N VAL A 44 -15.88 -0.60 8.28
CA VAL A 44 -14.59 -0.93 7.70
C VAL A 44 -14.48 -2.45 7.61
N THR A 45 -14.22 -2.95 6.41
CA THR A 45 -13.91 -4.36 6.20
C THR A 45 -12.57 -4.46 5.49
N PHE A 46 -11.77 -5.44 5.88
CA PHE A 46 -10.46 -5.68 5.29
C PHE A 46 -10.16 -7.17 5.39
N SER A 47 -9.74 -7.77 4.29
CA SER A 47 -9.48 -9.21 4.25
C SER A 47 -8.10 -9.61 4.81
N GLY A 48 -7.27 -8.63 5.16
CA GLY A 48 -5.95 -8.89 5.71
C GLY A 48 -4.85 -8.85 4.66
N GLY A 49 -3.61 -9.05 5.12
CA GLY A 49 -2.47 -9.00 4.25
C GLY A 49 -1.24 -9.62 4.89
N GLN A 50 -0.21 -9.82 4.10
CA GLN A 50 1.05 -10.39 4.54
C GLN A 50 2.20 -9.69 3.84
N PHE A 51 3.23 -9.35 4.61
CA PHE A 51 4.43 -8.69 4.08
C PHE A 51 5.66 -9.37 4.66
N GLN A 52 6.71 -9.39 3.87
CA GLN A 52 8.03 -9.90 4.27
C GLN A 52 9.03 -8.76 4.14
N LEU A 53 9.67 -8.44 5.26
CA LEU A 53 10.71 -7.42 5.32
C LEU A 53 12.02 -8.10 5.70
N ASP A 54 12.99 -8.04 4.81
CA ASP A 54 14.32 -8.60 5.05
C ASP A 54 15.34 -7.47 5.09
N ALA A 55 16.26 -7.55 6.04
CA ALA A 55 17.32 -6.57 6.17
C ALA A 55 18.62 -7.28 6.54
N ASP A 56 19.73 -6.79 6.02
CA ASP A 56 21.02 -7.28 6.47
C ASP A 56 21.39 -6.62 7.81
N ARG A 57 22.48 -7.10 8.38
CA ARG A 57 22.95 -6.72 9.71
C ARG A 57 23.05 -5.20 9.91
N ASP A 58 23.53 -4.50 8.91
CA ASP A 58 23.78 -3.05 9.00
C ASP A 58 22.61 -2.23 8.43
N GLY A 59 21.56 -2.89 7.96
CA GLY A 59 20.44 -2.21 7.32
C GLY A 59 20.79 -1.60 5.96
N LYS A 60 21.89 -2.04 5.35
CA LYS A 60 22.32 -1.53 4.05
C LYS A 60 21.45 -2.05 2.94
N ASN A 61 21.07 -3.33 3.01
CA ASN A 61 20.20 -3.96 2.03
C ASN A 61 18.87 -4.28 2.71
N ILE A 62 17.79 -3.77 2.16
CA ILE A 62 16.43 -3.97 2.67
C ILE A 62 15.54 -4.38 1.50
N SER A 63 14.75 -5.43 1.69
CA SER A 63 13.73 -5.81 0.72
C SER A 63 12.38 -5.91 1.41
N LEU A 64 11.34 -5.53 0.68
CA LEU A 64 9.96 -5.61 1.13
C LEU A 64 9.11 -6.18 0.02
N LYS A 65 8.37 -7.25 0.32
CA LYS A 65 7.39 -7.79 -0.60
C LYS A 65 6.16 -8.24 0.17
N GLY A 66 5.03 -8.20 -0.47
CA GLY A 66 3.81 -8.66 0.16
C GLY A 66 2.56 -8.24 -0.56
N GLN A 67 1.45 -8.52 0.09
CA GLN A 67 0.15 -8.23 -0.46
C GLN A 67 -0.84 -7.91 0.65
N ALA A 68 -1.77 -7.03 0.35
CA ALA A 68 -3.00 -6.81 1.09
C ALA A 68 -4.17 -7.23 0.21
N GLY A 69 -5.19 -7.82 0.82
CA GLY A 69 -6.36 -8.27 0.07
C GLY A 69 -7.31 -7.13 -0.28
N SER A 70 -8.60 -7.38 -0.13
CA SER A 70 -9.63 -6.38 -0.41
C SER A 70 -9.98 -5.60 0.84
N GLY A 71 -10.39 -4.35 0.65
CA GLY A 71 -10.88 -3.52 1.73
C GLY A 71 -12.01 -2.62 1.27
N GLN A 72 -12.85 -2.23 2.22
CA GLN A 72 -13.95 -1.33 1.98
C GLN A 72 -14.16 -0.44 3.19
N ILE A 73 -14.36 0.84 2.94
CA ILE A 73 -14.68 1.82 3.96
C ILE A 73 -15.99 2.48 3.56
N ASP A 74 -16.97 2.42 4.45
CA ASP A 74 -18.23 3.15 4.33
C ASP A 74 -18.24 4.24 5.40
N ALA A 75 -18.55 5.47 5.01
CA ALA A 75 -18.58 6.61 5.92
C ALA A 75 -19.53 7.68 5.37
N LEU A 76 -19.84 8.66 6.21
CA LEU A 76 -20.56 9.86 5.76
C LEU A 76 -19.57 10.98 5.50
N ASN A 77 -19.79 11.74 4.44
CA ASN A 77 -19.04 12.97 4.19
C ASN A 77 -19.64 14.14 4.99
N GLU A 78 -19.10 15.32 4.80
CA GLU A 78 -19.57 16.52 5.51
C GLU A 78 -21.00 16.92 5.16
N TYR A 79 -21.54 16.39 4.05
CA TYR A 79 -22.92 16.64 3.60
C TYR A 79 -23.86 15.49 3.97
N ASN A 80 -23.45 14.60 4.90
CA ASN A 80 -24.23 13.42 5.29
C ASN A 80 -24.53 12.45 4.14
N GLN A 81 -23.76 12.49 3.08
CA GLN A 81 -23.87 11.54 1.99
C GLN A 81 -23.04 10.29 2.29
N LYS A 82 -23.55 9.12 1.90
CA LYS A 82 -22.87 7.86 2.07
C LYS A 82 -21.74 7.74 1.05
N VAL A 83 -20.51 7.69 1.54
CA VAL A 83 -19.32 7.51 0.71
C VAL A 83 -18.78 6.10 0.94
N GLN A 84 -18.46 5.41 -0.14
CA GLN A 84 -17.85 4.10 -0.10
C GLN A 84 -16.54 4.12 -0.90
N LEU A 85 -15.47 3.67 -0.26
CA LEU A 85 -14.19 3.46 -0.93
C LEU A 85 -13.89 1.96 -0.86
N ARG A 86 -13.53 1.37 -1.99
CA ARG A 86 -13.20 -0.05 -2.08
C ARG A 86 -11.93 -0.25 -2.88
N PHE A 87 -11.04 -1.07 -2.38
CA PHE A 87 -9.85 -1.48 -3.11
C PHE A 87 -9.75 -3.01 -3.17
N VAL A 88 -9.06 -3.50 -4.19
CA VAL A 88 -8.87 -4.94 -4.42
C VAL A 88 -7.41 -5.20 -4.74
N ASN A 89 -6.79 -6.08 -3.97
CA ASN A 89 -5.45 -6.64 -4.19
C ASN A 89 -4.36 -5.59 -4.37
N LEU A 90 -3.80 -5.17 -3.26
CA LEU A 90 -2.57 -4.38 -3.24
C LEU A 90 -1.37 -5.33 -3.16
N THR A 91 -0.40 -5.17 -4.05
CA THR A 91 0.86 -5.90 -3.96
C THR A 91 2.03 -4.93 -3.94
N THR A 92 3.12 -5.33 -3.32
CA THR A 92 4.37 -4.58 -3.38
C THR A 92 5.55 -5.53 -3.43
N ASP A 93 6.60 -5.14 -4.14
CA ASP A 93 7.83 -5.91 -4.24
C ASP A 93 8.98 -4.98 -4.60
N GLY A 94 10.05 -5.05 -3.83
CA GLY A 94 11.20 -4.21 -4.11
C GLY A 94 12.34 -4.42 -3.15
N ALA A 95 13.45 -3.77 -3.45
CA ALA A 95 14.64 -3.82 -2.63
C ALA A 95 15.42 -2.52 -2.80
N THR A 96 16.05 -2.11 -1.72
CA THR A 96 16.92 -0.93 -1.71
C THR A 96 18.24 -1.26 -1.04
N GLU A 97 19.28 -0.53 -1.40
CA GLU A 97 20.57 -0.60 -0.73
C GLU A 97 21.04 0.81 -0.38
N LEU A 98 21.86 0.90 0.65
CA LEU A 98 22.43 2.16 1.10
C LEU A 98 23.69 2.46 0.31
N ALA A 99 23.72 3.58 -0.39
CA ALA A 99 24.90 4.04 -1.10
C ALA A 99 25.92 4.66 -0.12
N SER A 100 27.14 4.86 -0.59
CA SER A 100 28.27 5.30 0.25
C SER A 100 28.06 6.67 0.91
N PHE A 101 27.15 7.50 0.40
CA PHE A 101 26.85 8.82 0.96
C PHE A 101 25.52 8.85 1.70
N ASN A 102 25.08 7.72 2.24
CA ASN A 102 23.87 7.54 3.05
C ASN A 102 22.53 7.78 2.31
N GLU A 103 22.54 7.76 0.99
CA GLU A 103 21.32 7.76 0.19
C GLU A 103 20.94 6.34 -0.18
N ARG A 104 19.64 6.07 -0.29
CA ARG A 104 19.17 4.74 -0.69
C ARG A 104 18.89 4.71 -2.18
N ILE A 105 19.32 3.62 -2.81
CA ILE A 105 19.04 3.34 -4.22
C ILE A 105 18.33 1.99 -4.32
N GLY A 106 17.61 1.77 -5.39
CA GLY A 106 16.86 0.54 -5.64
C GLY A 106 15.51 0.81 -6.27
N GLN A 107 14.61 -0.15 -6.17
CA GLN A 107 13.29 -0.10 -6.78
C GLN A 107 12.24 -0.66 -5.85
N GLN A 108 11.02 -0.08 -5.93
CA GLN A 108 9.84 -0.61 -5.26
C GLN A 108 8.67 -0.53 -6.23
N LYS A 109 8.04 -1.66 -6.44
CA LYS A 109 6.88 -1.79 -7.31
C LYS A 109 5.63 -1.98 -6.47
N MET A 110 4.53 -1.34 -6.85
CA MET A 110 3.23 -1.52 -6.23
C MET A 110 2.19 -1.73 -7.30
N THR A 111 1.24 -2.62 -7.04
CA THR A 111 0.09 -2.83 -7.93
C THR A 111 -1.19 -2.79 -7.12
N LEU A 112 -2.26 -2.38 -7.78
CA LEU A 112 -3.61 -2.34 -7.22
C LEU A 112 -4.57 -2.75 -8.32
N ASP A 113 -5.32 -3.85 -8.10
CA ASP A 113 -6.20 -4.36 -9.14
C ASP A 113 -7.38 -3.44 -9.37
N LYS A 114 -7.92 -2.83 -8.31
CA LYS A 114 -9.09 -1.97 -8.43
C LYS A 114 -9.18 -0.99 -7.29
N LEU A 115 -9.60 0.23 -7.60
CA LEU A 115 -10.00 1.24 -6.62
C LEU A 115 -11.30 1.87 -7.10
N ALA A 116 -12.35 1.82 -6.28
CA ALA A 116 -13.65 2.38 -6.60
C ALA A 116 -14.11 3.33 -5.51
N ILE A 117 -14.68 4.46 -5.91
CA ILE A 117 -15.25 5.45 -5.02
C ILE A 117 -16.68 5.69 -5.45
N SER A 118 -17.62 5.52 -4.51
CA SER A 118 -19.05 5.75 -4.74
C SER A 118 -19.59 6.72 -3.71
N VAL A 119 -20.59 7.51 -4.12
CA VAL A 119 -21.35 8.41 -3.25
C VAL A 119 -22.83 8.16 -3.48
N GLU A 120 -23.56 7.90 -2.39
CA GLU A 120 -24.99 7.57 -2.42
C GLU A 120 -25.30 6.43 -3.39
N GLY A 121 -24.44 5.39 -3.38
CA GLY A 121 -24.59 4.23 -4.24
C GLY A 121 -24.21 4.45 -5.70
N LYS A 122 -23.76 5.65 -6.06
CA LYS A 122 -23.39 5.97 -7.43
C LYS A 122 -21.88 6.03 -7.55
N GLU A 123 -21.33 5.24 -8.46
CA GLU A 123 -19.89 5.19 -8.69
C GLU A 123 -19.40 6.49 -9.34
N LEU A 124 -18.50 7.20 -8.65
CA LEU A 124 -17.89 8.43 -9.16
C LEU A 124 -16.58 8.17 -9.86
N ALA A 125 -15.80 7.21 -9.38
CA ALA A 125 -14.50 6.90 -9.95
C ALA A 125 -14.23 5.40 -9.84
N LEU A 126 -13.66 4.85 -10.88
CA LEU A 126 -13.19 3.47 -10.91
C LEU A 126 -11.84 3.44 -11.61
N ILE A 127 -10.82 3.02 -10.88
CA ILE A 127 -9.48 2.80 -11.41
C ILE A 127 -9.29 1.28 -11.49
N ASP A 128 -8.92 0.79 -12.66
CA ASP A 128 -8.74 -0.63 -12.92
C ASP A 128 -7.29 -0.87 -13.34
N GLY A 129 -6.61 -1.75 -12.62
CA GLY A 129 -5.26 -2.17 -12.94
C GLY A 129 -4.22 -1.06 -12.84
N MET A 130 -3.97 -0.56 -11.64
CA MET A 130 -2.93 0.44 -11.41
C MET A 130 -1.62 -0.22 -11.04
N ALA A 131 -0.52 0.26 -11.61
CA ALA A 131 0.83 -0.13 -11.23
C ALA A 131 1.70 1.12 -11.06
N LEU A 132 2.52 1.08 -10.03
CA LEU A 132 3.45 2.16 -9.71
C LEU A 132 4.84 1.55 -9.53
N ASP A 133 5.84 2.14 -10.14
CA ASP A 133 7.23 1.69 -10.06
C ASP A 133 8.10 2.90 -9.71
N GLY A 134 8.63 2.90 -8.48
CA GLY A 134 9.52 3.94 -8.00
C GLY A 134 10.94 3.43 -7.92
N GLY A 135 11.89 4.21 -8.36
CA GLY A 135 13.28 3.78 -8.33
C GLY A 135 14.26 4.93 -8.16
N SER A 136 15.43 4.57 -7.67
CA SER A 136 16.56 5.48 -7.52
C SER A 136 17.84 4.77 -7.95
N THR A 137 18.66 5.49 -8.73
CA THR A 137 19.96 5.00 -9.20
C THR A 137 21.02 6.05 -8.91
N LEU A 138 22.27 5.63 -8.89
CA LEU A 138 23.37 6.57 -8.75
C LEU A 138 23.48 7.45 -10.00
N THR A 139 23.87 8.70 -9.79
CA THR A 139 24.27 9.58 -10.90
C THR A 139 25.55 9.03 -11.55
N GLN A 140 25.84 9.49 -12.74
CA GLN A 140 26.99 9.02 -13.52
C GLN A 140 28.32 9.18 -12.77
N ASP A 141 28.46 10.26 -12.00
CA ASP A 141 29.65 10.51 -11.18
C ASP A 141 29.64 9.76 -9.84
N GLY A 142 28.55 9.05 -9.53
CA GLY A 142 28.42 8.28 -8.29
C GLY A 142 28.24 9.12 -7.04
N LYS A 143 28.04 10.43 -7.14
CA LYS A 143 27.96 11.34 -6.01
C LYS A 143 26.56 11.77 -5.63
N GLY A 144 25.58 11.42 -6.44
CA GLY A 144 24.19 11.77 -6.20
C GLY A 144 23.25 10.66 -6.61
N VAL A 145 21.96 10.92 -6.53
CA VAL A 145 20.90 9.96 -6.82
C VAL A 145 19.93 10.57 -7.83
N ASN A 146 19.60 9.79 -8.86
CA ASN A 146 18.47 10.06 -9.75
C ASN A 146 17.28 9.24 -9.29
N SER A 147 16.15 9.89 -9.08
CA SER A 147 14.91 9.22 -8.69
C SER A 147 13.87 9.38 -9.78
N GLN A 148 13.07 8.33 -9.99
CA GLN A 148 11.98 8.38 -10.94
C GLN A 148 10.80 7.55 -10.43
N VAL A 149 9.61 7.95 -10.82
CA VAL A 149 8.38 7.24 -10.55
C VAL A 149 7.62 7.10 -11.86
N ASN A 150 7.27 5.87 -12.21
CA ASN A 150 6.43 5.57 -13.36
C ASN A 150 5.14 4.95 -12.85
N TYR A 151 4.03 5.29 -13.48
CA TYR A 151 2.76 4.67 -13.15
C TYR A 151 1.99 4.34 -14.42
N THR A 152 1.17 3.31 -14.35
CA THR A 152 0.27 2.93 -15.42
C THR A 152 -1.11 2.64 -14.83
N VAL A 153 -2.14 2.90 -15.61
CA VAL A 153 -3.52 2.60 -15.28
C VAL A 153 -4.13 1.92 -16.49
N ASN A 154 -4.70 0.73 -16.31
CA ASN A 154 -5.34 0.03 -17.43
C ASN A 154 -6.60 0.74 -17.90
N SER A 155 -7.42 1.21 -16.96
CA SER A 155 -8.57 2.04 -17.30
C SER A 155 -8.96 2.92 -16.14
N LEU A 156 -9.55 4.07 -16.47
CA LEU A 156 -10.10 5.03 -15.52
C LEU A 156 -11.47 5.45 -16.01
N LYS A 157 -12.47 5.29 -15.15
CA LYS A 157 -13.84 5.74 -15.40
C LYS A 157 -14.21 6.79 -14.36
N LEU A 158 -14.74 7.92 -14.80
CA LEU A 158 -15.25 8.97 -13.94
C LEU A 158 -16.73 9.14 -14.19
N GLN A 159 -17.55 9.01 -13.13
CA GLN A 159 -19.02 9.09 -13.20
C GLN A 159 -19.61 8.18 -14.29
N GLY A 160 -19.06 6.96 -14.41
CA GLY A 160 -19.52 5.99 -15.40
C GLY A 160 -18.98 6.19 -16.80
N GLN A 161 -18.17 7.22 -17.07
CA GLN A 161 -17.56 7.45 -18.36
C GLN A 161 -16.14 6.91 -18.39
N ASP A 162 -15.80 6.22 -19.48
CA ASP A 162 -14.46 5.69 -19.68
C ASP A 162 -13.53 6.81 -20.13
N MET A 163 -12.47 7.07 -19.35
CA MET A 163 -11.47 8.08 -19.65
C MET A 163 -10.27 7.50 -20.38
N GLY A 164 -10.31 6.21 -20.77
CA GLY A 164 -9.24 5.56 -21.48
C GLY A 164 -8.24 4.85 -20.58
N SER A 165 -7.11 4.47 -21.15
CA SER A 165 -6.03 3.77 -20.47
C SER A 165 -4.72 4.51 -20.63
N GLY A 166 -3.83 4.34 -19.68
CA GLY A 166 -2.55 5.01 -19.74
C GLY A 166 -1.43 4.32 -19.00
#